data_e9f6af1c35a3e22ea887b36fd67e4039
#
_entry.id   e9f6af1c35a3e22ea887b36fd67e4039
#
_cell.length_a   1.000
_cell.length_b   1.000
_cell.length_c   1.000
_cell.angle_alpha   90.00
_cell.angle_beta   90.00
_cell.angle_gamma   90.00
#
_symmetry.space_group_name_H-M   'P 1'
#
loop_
_entity.id
_entity.type
_entity.pdbx_description
1 polymer ?
#
loop_
_entity_poly.entity_id
_entity_poly.type
_entity_poly.pdbx_seq_one_letter_code
_entity_poly.pdbx_strand_id
1 'polypeptide(L)'
;IQKLTHVPYKGASDSSIDLMAGRIDFMIDGATINLANSGKLRALAVTFPKRWPTQPGVPTMAEVGYPDVTISTYFGLAAPPNTPPAILERLNTALRAISSNPEIEKKLLALNVMPMTVSRQDATSFMRQQSEKWGPLFKTLELQDK
;
A
#
# COMPACT_ATOMS: atom_id res chain seq x y z
N ILE A 1 -4.81 -5.70 22.71
CA ILE A 1 -3.69 -4.81 23.07
C ILE A 1 -4.33 -3.51 23.56
N GLN A 2 -4.13 -3.17 24.81
CA GLN A 2 -4.80 -2.01 25.42
C GLN A 2 -4.09 -0.68 25.14
N LYS A 3 -2.80 -0.72 24.82
CA LYS A 3 -2.01 0.48 24.53
C LYS A 3 -0.85 0.15 23.59
N LEU A 4 -0.73 0.89 22.50
CA LEU A 4 0.41 0.87 21.60
C LEU A 4 1.17 2.19 21.70
N THR A 5 2.49 2.12 21.68
CA THR A 5 3.35 3.31 21.58
C THR A 5 3.77 3.47 20.12
N HIS A 6 3.38 4.58 19.51
CA HIS A 6 3.81 4.92 18.16
C HIS A 6 5.23 5.48 18.21
N VAL A 7 6.13 4.89 17.41
CA VAL A 7 7.51 5.34 17.22
C VAL A 7 7.64 5.86 15.78
N PRO A 8 7.72 7.18 15.58
CA PRO A 8 7.79 7.75 14.22
C PRO A 8 9.17 7.57 13.62
N TYR A 9 9.22 7.20 12.33
CA TYR A 9 10.44 7.09 11.52
C TYR A 9 10.30 7.91 10.25
N LYS A 10 11.41 8.39 9.71
CA LYS A 10 11.45 9.11 8.43
C LYS A 10 11.24 8.20 7.21
N GLY A 11 11.33 6.88 7.39
CA GLY A 11 11.14 5.91 6.32
C GLY A 11 11.29 4.47 6.79
N ALA A 12 10.91 3.52 5.93
CA ALA A 12 10.90 2.09 6.23
C ALA A 12 12.29 1.50 6.49
N SER A 13 13.36 2.11 5.98
CA SER A 13 14.72 1.60 6.17
C SER A 13 15.14 1.63 7.64
N ASP A 14 14.97 2.76 8.30
CA ASP A 14 15.38 2.94 9.71
C ASP A 14 14.53 2.08 10.65
N SER A 15 13.20 2.07 10.42
CA SER A 15 12.29 1.24 11.20
C SER A 15 12.55 -0.26 11.02
N SER A 16 12.97 -0.69 9.82
CA SER A 16 13.34 -2.09 9.57
C SER A 16 14.59 -2.51 10.35
N ILE A 17 15.58 -1.62 10.44
CA ILE A 17 16.81 -1.88 11.24
C ILE A 17 16.43 -2.03 12.71
N ASP A 18 15.59 -1.16 13.24
CA ASP A 18 15.16 -1.20 14.63
C ASP A 18 14.27 -2.42 14.94
N LEU A 19 13.44 -2.82 14.00
CA LEU A 19 12.66 -4.05 14.12
C LEU A 19 13.56 -5.30 14.15
N MET A 20 14.53 -5.39 13.24
CA MET A 20 15.50 -6.50 13.24
C MET A 20 16.37 -6.55 14.50
N ALA A 21 16.63 -5.39 15.10
CA ALA A 21 17.38 -5.26 16.34
C ALA A 21 16.52 -5.45 17.60
N GLY A 22 15.20 -5.68 17.46
CA GLY A 22 14.27 -5.83 18.58
C GLY A 22 14.00 -4.55 19.37
N ARG A 23 14.27 -3.37 18.79
CA ARG A 23 13.98 -2.07 19.42
C ARG A 23 12.52 -1.64 19.28
N ILE A 24 11.82 -2.18 18.27
CA ILE A 24 10.37 -2.09 18.12
C ILE A 24 9.80 -3.49 17.93
N ASP A 25 8.55 -3.70 18.32
CA ASP A 25 7.92 -5.02 18.37
C ASP A 25 7.34 -5.45 17.03
N PHE A 26 6.78 -4.50 16.26
CA PHE A 26 6.20 -4.76 14.93
C PHE A 26 6.12 -3.47 14.10
N MET A 27 5.91 -3.64 12.80
CA MET A 27 5.60 -2.56 11.87
C MET A 27 4.60 -3.01 10.81
N ILE A 28 3.94 -2.06 10.16
CA ILE A 28 3.04 -2.29 9.03
C ILE A 28 3.62 -1.52 7.83
N ASP A 29 4.32 -2.25 6.96
CA ASP A 29 4.96 -1.66 5.79
C ASP A 29 5.21 -2.70 4.69
N GLY A 30 4.94 -2.35 3.43
CA GLY A 30 5.14 -3.22 2.27
C GLY A 30 6.61 -3.44 1.91
N ALA A 31 7.51 -2.52 2.25
CA ALA A 31 8.94 -2.64 1.93
C ALA A 31 9.62 -3.80 2.69
N THR A 32 9.04 -4.25 3.81
CA THR A 32 9.59 -5.34 4.64
C THR A 32 9.33 -6.74 4.09
N ILE A 33 8.54 -6.91 3.04
CA ILE A 33 8.25 -8.22 2.45
C ILE A 33 9.53 -8.95 2.05
N ASN A 34 10.52 -8.25 1.49
CA ASN A 34 11.79 -8.87 1.10
C ASN A 34 12.61 -9.36 2.31
N LEU A 35 12.50 -8.70 3.45
CA LEU A 35 13.12 -9.15 4.71
C LEU A 35 12.42 -10.39 5.27
N ALA A 36 11.09 -10.46 5.11
CA ALA A 36 10.33 -11.66 5.47
C ALA A 36 10.65 -12.83 4.53
N ASN A 37 10.78 -12.58 3.22
CA ASN A 37 11.20 -13.59 2.22
C ASN A 37 12.59 -14.18 2.53
N SER A 38 13.49 -13.36 3.06
CA SER A 38 14.85 -13.80 3.45
C SER A 38 14.94 -14.39 4.87
N GLY A 39 13.82 -14.54 5.57
CA GLY A 39 13.75 -15.07 6.94
C GLY A 39 14.26 -14.12 8.03
N LYS A 40 14.60 -12.89 7.71
CA LYS A 40 15.07 -11.88 8.68
C LYS A 40 13.94 -11.31 9.54
N LEU A 41 12.73 -11.32 9.02
CA LEU A 41 11.51 -10.91 9.73
C LEU A 41 10.43 -11.97 9.54
N ARG A 42 9.45 -11.98 10.45
CA ARG A 42 8.27 -12.82 10.34
C ARG A 42 7.08 -11.99 9.85
N ALA A 43 6.55 -12.32 8.68
CA ALA A 43 5.28 -11.77 8.23
C ALA A 43 4.13 -12.44 8.99
N LEU A 44 3.23 -11.66 9.56
CA LEU A 44 2.10 -12.14 10.37
C LEU A 44 0.79 -12.15 9.55
N ALA A 45 0.51 -11.07 8.84
CA ALA A 45 -0.62 -10.93 7.94
C ALA A 45 -0.35 -9.82 6.92
N VAL A 46 -1.10 -9.82 5.81
CA VAL A 46 -1.10 -8.73 4.83
C VAL A 46 -2.40 -7.94 4.94
N THR A 47 -2.28 -6.62 4.81
CA THR A 47 -3.44 -5.70 4.81
C THR A 47 -4.11 -5.57 3.44
N PHE A 48 -3.54 -6.19 2.41
CA PHE A 48 -4.12 -6.23 1.06
C PHE A 48 -5.35 -7.18 1.02
N PRO A 49 -6.34 -6.94 0.14
CA PRO A 49 -7.56 -7.77 0.08
C PRO A 49 -7.34 -9.25 -0.27
N LYS A 50 -6.19 -9.56 -0.86
CA LYS A 50 -5.78 -10.93 -1.25
C LYS A 50 -4.39 -11.22 -0.69
N ARG A 51 -4.06 -12.50 -0.54
CA ARG A 51 -2.69 -12.89 -0.17
C ARG A 51 -1.69 -12.36 -1.18
N TRP A 52 -0.53 -11.95 -0.69
CA TRP A 52 0.50 -11.39 -1.56
C TRP A 52 1.14 -12.48 -2.42
N PRO A 53 1.32 -12.27 -3.74
CA PRO A 53 1.79 -13.32 -4.64
C PRO A 53 3.14 -13.93 -4.27
N THR A 54 4.07 -13.13 -3.74
CA THR A 54 5.39 -13.62 -3.30
C THR A 54 5.39 -14.17 -1.88
N GLN A 55 4.25 -14.14 -1.18
CA GLN A 55 4.05 -14.63 0.19
C GLN A 55 2.70 -15.37 0.33
N PRO A 56 2.43 -16.41 -0.47
CA PRO A 56 1.12 -17.08 -0.47
C PRO A 56 0.79 -17.79 0.86
N GLY A 57 1.81 -18.05 1.68
CA GLY A 57 1.64 -18.62 3.03
C GLY A 57 1.20 -17.62 4.09
N VAL A 58 1.29 -16.29 3.82
CA VAL A 58 0.91 -15.26 4.78
C VAL A 58 -0.58 -14.93 4.60
N PRO A 59 -1.42 -15.05 5.64
CA PRO A 59 -2.84 -14.76 5.55
C PRO A 59 -3.11 -13.27 5.39
N THR A 60 -4.29 -12.93 4.88
CA THR A 60 -4.80 -11.54 4.92
C THR A 60 -5.34 -11.20 6.31
N MET A 61 -5.47 -9.90 6.62
CA MET A 61 -6.13 -9.44 7.85
C MET A 61 -7.57 -9.97 7.95
N ALA A 62 -8.29 -10.06 6.84
CA ALA A 62 -9.65 -10.65 6.82
C ALA A 62 -9.65 -12.13 7.22
N GLU A 63 -8.69 -12.93 6.73
CA GLU A 63 -8.57 -14.35 7.07
C GLU A 63 -8.24 -14.59 8.56
N VAL A 64 -7.59 -13.62 9.21
CA VAL A 64 -7.29 -13.70 10.65
C VAL A 64 -8.29 -12.95 11.54
N GLY A 65 -9.49 -12.62 11.00
CA GLY A 65 -10.61 -12.09 11.78
C GLY A 65 -10.73 -10.56 11.82
N TYR A 66 -9.97 -9.84 11.02
CA TYR A 66 -9.99 -8.36 10.96
C TYR A 66 -10.32 -7.84 9.54
N PRO A 67 -11.53 -8.09 9.00
CA PRO A 67 -11.89 -7.74 7.62
C PRO A 67 -11.87 -6.22 7.35
N ASP A 68 -12.10 -5.41 8.36
CA ASP A 68 -12.11 -3.94 8.23
C ASP A 68 -10.70 -3.34 8.11
N VAL A 69 -9.66 -4.11 8.47
CA VAL A 69 -8.25 -3.70 8.37
C VAL A 69 -7.72 -4.03 6.99
N THR A 70 -8.34 -3.42 5.96
CA THR A 70 -7.85 -3.52 4.58
C THR A 70 -7.31 -2.17 4.16
N ILE A 71 -5.98 -2.09 4.08
CA ILE A 71 -5.23 -0.87 3.78
C ILE A 71 -4.19 -1.22 2.71
N SER A 72 -4.05 -0.36 1.71
CA SER A 72 -2.95 -0.45 0.75
C SER A 72 -2.44 0.94 0.39
N THR A 73 -1.13 1.07 0.27
CA THR A 73 -0.53 2.23 -0.37
C THR A 73 -0.74 2.12 -1.88
N TYR A 74 -1.02 3.24 -2.52
CA TYR A 74 -1.20 3.30 -3.96
C TYR A 74 -0.35 4.41 -4.56
N PHE A 75 0.13 4.17 -5.77
CA PHE A 75 0.84 5.13 -6.60
C PHE A 75 -0.01 5.46 -7.82
N GLY A 76 -0.13 6.72 -8.14
CA GLY A 76 -0.93 7.17 -9.26
C GLY A 76 -0.36 8.42 -9.92
N LEU A 77 -0.79 8.68 -11.14
CA LEU A 77 -0.51 9.92 -11.85
C LEU A 77 -1.69 10.88 -11.68
N ALA A 78 -1.43 12.04 -11.14
CA ALA A 78 -2.40 13.13 -11.06
C ALA A 78 -2.04 14.24 -12.07
N ALA A 79 -3.06 14.85 -12.64
CA ALA A 79 -2.91 15.99 -13.54
C ALA A 79 -3.48 17.26 -12.89
N PRO A 80 -3.00 18.45 -13.26
CA PRO A 80 -3.55 19.72 -12.80
C PRO A 80 -5.06 19.84 -13.09
N PRO A 81 -5.79 20.64 -12.27
CA PRO A 81 -7.17 21.00 -12.59
C PRO A 81 -7.26 21.58 -14.01
N ASN A 82 -8.36 21.31 -14.69
CA ASN A 82 -8.63 21.80 -16.05
C ASN A 82 -7.71 21.25 -17.16
N THR A 83 -6.96 20.17 -16.92
CA THR A 83 -6.25 19.47 -17.99
C THR A 83 -7.27 18.97 -19.03
N PRO A 84 -7.07 19.25 -20.33
CA PRO A 84 -8.01 18.85 -21.39
C PRO A 84 -8.29 17.34 -21.37
N PRO A 85 -9.56 16.92 -21.55
CA PRO A 85 -9.95 15.50 -21.50
C PRO A 85 -9.15 14.59 -22.44
N ALA A 86 -8.80 15.09 -23.63
CA ALA A 86 -7.98 14.34 -24.61
C ALA A 86 -6.58 14.00 -24.08
N ILE A 87 -5.97 14.91 -23.30
CA ILE A 87 -4.66 14.67 -22.67
C ILE A 87 -4.81 13.63 -21.58
N LEU A 88 -5.83 13.75 -20.72
CA LEU A 88 -6.11 12.80 -19.66
C LEU A 88 -6.34 11.38 -20.21
N GLU A 89 -7.09 11.27 -21.31
CA GLU A 89 -7.36 9.98 -21.96
C GLU A 89 -6.09 9.36 -22.55
N ARG A 90 -5.25 10.18 -23.20
CA ARG A 90 -3.96 9.73 -23.73
C ARG A 90 -3.03 9.22 -22.62
N LEU A 91 -2.96 9.93 -21.49
CA LEU A 91 -2.18 9.52 -20.33
C LEU A 91 -2.71 8.21 -19.72
N ASN A 92 -4.04 8.09 -19.55
CA ASN A 92 -4.65 6.86 -19.02
C ASN A 92 -4.41 5.66 -19.95
N THR A 93 -4.55 5.84 -21.26
CA THR A 93 -4.26 4.78 -22.24
C THR A 93 -2.80 4.32 -22.15
N ALA A 94 -1.84 5.25 -22.04
CA ALA A 94 -0.44 4.91 -21.88
C ALA A 94 -0.16 4.17 -20.56
N LEU A 95 -0.73 4.62 -19.44
CA LEU A 95 -0.60 3.96 -18.14
C LEU A 95 -1.19 2.55 -18.16
N ARG A 96 -2.36 2.36 -18.79
CA ARG A 96 -2.97 1.04 -18.93
C ARG A 96 -2.11 0.10 -19.76
N ALA A 97 -1.53 0.56 -20.86
CA ALA A 97 -0.61 -0.22 -21.67
C ALA A 97 0.64 -0.64 -20.89
N ILE A 98 1.19 0.27 -20.07
CA ILE A 98 2.33 -0.01 -19.20
C ILE A 98 1.96 -1.05 -18.14
N SER A 99 0.86 -0.84 -17.41
CA SER A 99 0.44 -1.74 -16.32
C SER A 99 -0.04 -3.12 -16.78
N SER A 100 -0.38 -3.26 -18.06
CA SER A 100 -0.73 -4.56 -18.68
C SER A 100 0.47 -5.27 -19.32
N ASN A 101 1.66 -4.69 -19.27
CA ASN A 101 2.86 -5.31 -19.84
C ASN A 101 3.46 -6.32 -18.83
N PRO A 102 3.60 -7.62 -19.20
CA PRO A 102 4.09 -8.66 -18.28
C PRO A 102 5.50 -8.40 -17.73
N GLU A 103 6.39 -7.79 -18.53
CA GLU A 103 7.73 -7.47 -18.08
C GLU A 103 7.73 -6.33 -17.04
N ILE A 104 6.83 -5.37 -17.19
CA ILE A 104 6.63 -4.29 -16.21
C ILE A 104 5.97 -4.85 -14.95
N GLU A 105 4.94 -5.69 -15.10
CA GLU A 105 4.29 -6.38 -13.98
C GLU A 105 5.31 -7.11 -13.11
N LYS A 106 6.17 -7.92 -13.73
CA LYS A 106 7.25 -8.65 -13.03
C LYS A 106 8.18 -7.70 -12.25
N LYS A 107 8.57 -6.59 -12.85
CA LYS A 107 9.41 -5.58 -12.18
C LYS A 107 8.70 -4.90 -11.02
N LEU A 108 7.43 -4.56 -11.18
CA LEU A 108 6.63 -3.95 -10.11
C LEU A 108 6.42 -4.92 -8.94
N LEU A 109 6.11 -6.19 -9.21
CA LEU A 109 5.99 -7.21 -8.16
C LEU A 109 7.30 -7.41 -7.39
N ALA A 110 8.45 -7.34 -8.07
CA ALA A 110 9.76 -7.39 -7.40
C ALA A 110 10.01 -6.18 -6.48
N LEU A 111 9.37 -5.05 -6.75
CA LEU A 111 9.36 -3.86 -5.90
C LEU A 111 8.21 -3.84 -4.88
N ASN A 112 7.48 -4.96 -4.73
CA ASN A 112 6.30 -5.09 -3.88
C ASN A 112 5.16 -4.13 -4.27
N VAL A 113 5.00 -3.85 -5.56
CA VAL A 113 3.93 -3.05 -6.13
C VAL A 113 3.05 -3.93 -7.03
N MET A 114 1.75 -3.98 -6.74
CA MET A 114 0.77 -4.67 -7.57
C MET A 114 0.28 -3.71 -8.66
N PRO A 115 0.47 -3.99 -9.96
CA PRO A 115 -0.06 -3.14 -11.01
C PRO A 115 -1.59 -3.14 -11.01
N MET A 116 -2.18 -1.99 -11.24
CA MET A 116 -3.61 -1.82 -11.41
C MET A 116 -3.89 -1.24 -12.81
N THR A 117 -4.66 -1.98 -13.60
CA THR A 117 -5.10 -1.53 -14.93
C THR A 117 -6.54 -1.05 -14.84
N VAL A 118 -6.72 0.24 -14.59
CA VAL A 118 -8.03 0.84 -14.34
C VAL A 118 -8.32 1.98 -15.31
N SER A 119 -9.60 2.24 -15.54
CA SER A 119 -10.03 3.43 -16.26
C SER A 119 -9.83 4.69 -15.40
N ARG A 120 -9.81 5.86 -16.03
CA ARG A 120 -9.77 7.15 -15.31
C ARG A 120 -10.96 7.30 -14.35
N GLN A 121 -12.13 6.84 -14.76
CA GLN A 121 -13.34 6.90 -13.93
C GLN A 121 -13.21 6.00 -12.69
N ASP A 122 -12.70 4.78 -12.86
CA ASP A 122 -12.48 3.84 -11.74
C ASP A 122 -11.42 4.36 -10.78
N ALA A 123 -10.33 4.95 -11.29
CA ALA A 123 -9.30 5.58 -10.47
C ALA A 123 -9.89 6.73 -9.63
N THR A 124 -10.72 7.59 -10.24
CA THR A 124 -11.39 8.68 -9.52
C THR A 124 -12.36 8.15 -8.44
N SER A 125 -13.13 7.12 -8.77
CA SER A 125 -14.07 6.48 -7.84
C SER A 125 -13.32 5.82 -6.68
N PHE A 126 -12.22 5.13 -6.96
CA PHE A 126 -11.35 4.56 -5.94
C PHE A 126 -10.82 5.62 -4.96
N MET A 127 -10.27 6.74 -5.48
CA MET A 127 -9.77 7.83 -4.64
C MET A 127 -10.85 8.42 -3.74
N ARG A 128 -12.07 8.58 -4.27
CA ARG A 128 -13.21 9.05 -3.48
C ARG A 128 -13.55 8.08 -2.34
N GLN A 129 -13.66 6.80 -2.64
CA GLN A 129 -13.93 5.75 -1.65
C GLN A 129 -12.85 5.70 -0.57
N GLN A 130 -11.57 5.84 -0.92
CA GLN A 130 -10.50 5.91 0.07
C GLN A 130 -10.64 7.14 0.98
N SER A 131 -10.94 8.30 0.41
CA SER A 131 -11.16 9.54 1.16
C SER A 131 -12.37 9.42 2.12
N GLU A 132 -13.47 8.84 1.66
CA GLU A 132 -14.68 8.61 2.47
C GLU A 132 -14.43 7.61 3.61
N LYS A 133 -13.69 6.55 3.33
CA LYS A 133 -13.35 5.50 4.31
C LYS A 133 -12.43 6.02 5.41
N TRP A 134 -11.36 6.73 5.04
CA TRP A 134 -10.29 7.07 5.97
C TRP A 134 -10.42 8.49 6.53
N GLY A 135 -11.08 9.40 5.83
CA GLY A 135 -11.23 10.79 6.23
C GLY A 135 -11.79 10.99 7.65
N PRO A 136 -12.85 10.29 8.06
CA PRO A 136 -13.36 10.36 9.44
C PRO A 136 -12.34 9.91 10.48
N LEU A 137 -11.60 8.83 10.20
CA LEU A 137 -10.58 8.31 11.11
C LEU A 137 -9.44 9.31 11.32
N PHE A 138 -8.94 9.92 10.25
CA PHE A 138 -7.88 10.93 10.35
C PHE A 138 -8.30 12.15 11.20
N LYS A 139 -9.57 12.54 11.13
CA LYS A 139 -10.10 13.62 11.98
C LYS A 139 -10.12 13.27 13.46
N THR A 140 -10.29 11.99 13.81
CA THR A 140 -10.34 11.54 15.21
C THR A 140 -8.96 11.28 15.81
N LEU A 141 -7.95 11.05 14.97
CA LEU A 141 -6.59 10.69 15.43
C LEU A 141 -5.75 11.91 15.82
N GLU A 142 -6.28 13.16 15.65
CA GLU A 142 -5.53 14.40 15.93
C GLU A 142 -4.06 14.25 15.51
N LEU A 143 -3.81 13.81 14.28
CA LEU A 143 -2.46 13.69 13.76
C LEU A 143 -1.88 15.11 13.69
N GLN A 144 -1.18 15.49 14.76
CA GLN A 144 -0.46 16.74 14.81
C GLN A 144 0.65 16.67 13.77
N ASP A 145 0.58 17.56 12.78
CA ASP A 145 1.72 17.89 11.93
C ASP A 145 2.87 18.34 12.84
N LYS A 146 3.88 17.49 12.99
CA LYS A 146 5.16 17.83 13.61
C LYS A 146 6.20 17.99 12.54
#